data_e98f15c1b07c2efec5d2a005648c5f00
#
_entry.id   e98f15c1b07c2efec5d2a005648c5f00
#
_cell.length_a   1.000
_cell.length_b   1.000
_cell.length_c   1.000
_cell.angle_alpha   90.00
_cell.angle_beta   90.00
_cell.angle_gamma   90.00
#
_symmetry.space_group_name_H-M   'P 1'
#
loop_
_entity.id
_entity.type
_entity.pdbx_description
1 polymer ?
#
loop_
_entity_poly.entity_id
_entity_poly.type
_entity_poly.pdbx_seq_one_letter_code
_entity_poly.pdbx_strand_id
1 'polypeptide(L)'
;DFMKIVLAPSSVQEMASLTSTAFDLADKYRRPAMILADGTMGQMMEPVELPETKPNTFEKPWALTGTKGERKHNIVNSLYLKPEQLEKNVFERYERYEKIKETETDAEMYLTDDAEITLVAYGATARVVKSAVNMAREQGIKAGLVRPKTLWPFPVKQIQKAAESAEKFLVVEMSMGQMIDDVKLALNCSKPVEFMGRTGGMIMKPAEVLEEIKKIGGKK
;
A
#
# COMPACT_ATOMS: atom_id res chain seq x y z
N ASP A 1 -19.13 -0.58 -3.78
CA ASP A 1 -19.04 -0.24 -2.34
C ASP A 1 -18.27 -1.29 -1.52
N PHE A 2 -17.33 -1.98 -2.13
CA PHE A 2 -16.54 -3.01 -1.46
C PHE A 2 -15.05 -2.69 -1.57
N MET A 3 -14.41 -2.44 -0.41
CA MET A 3 -12.99 -2.15 -0.33
C MET A 3 -12.28 -3.28 0.42
N LYS A 4 -11.14 -3.72 -0.10
CA LYS A 4 -10.29 -4.77 0.50
C LYS A 4 -9.04 -4.13 1.07
N ILE A 5 -8.55 -4.66 2.18
CA ILE A 5 -7.21 -4.30 2.66
C ILE A 5 -6.20 -4.91 1.69
N VAL A 6 -5.31 -4.09 1.13
CA VAL A 6 -4.29 -4.52 0.17
C VAL A 6 -2.92 -4.13 0.67
N LEU A 7 -2.06 -5.14 0.86
CA LEU A 7 -0.70 -5.00 1.35
C LEU A 7 0.27 -5.30 0.21
N ALA A 8 1.30 -4.48 0.06
CA ALA A 8 2.29 -4.58 -1.01
C ALA A 8 3.71 -4.79 -0.44
N PRO A 9 4.19 -6.04 -0.35
CA PRO A 9 5.55 -6.34 0.09
C PRO A 9 6.59 -5.87 -0.94
N SER A 10 7.80 -5.55 -0.50
CA SER A 10 8.95 -5.22 -1.34
C SER A 10 10.13 -6.19 -1.17
N SER A 11 9.99 -7.21 -0.33
CA SER A 11 10.99 -8.25 -0.12
C SER A 11 10.32 -9.59 0.22
N VAL A 12 11.07 -10.69 0.12
CA VAL A 12 10.58 -12.02 0.50
C VAL A 12 10.29 -12.07 2.02
N GLN A 13 11.08 -11.35 2.82
CA GLN A 13 10.80 -11.21 4.25
C GLN A 13 9.45 -10.52 4.51
N GLU A 14 9.15 -9.45 3.79
CA GLU A 14 7.84 -8.78 3.90
C GLU A 14 6.69 -9.67 3.39
N MET A 15 6.91 -10.49 2.35
CA MET A 15 5.91 -11.49 1.93
C MET A 15 5.51 -12.39 3.09
N ALA A 16 6.49 -12.91 3.84
CA ALA A 16 6.23 -13.77 5.00
C ALA A 16 5.53 -13.01 6.13
N SER A 17 6.05 -11.84 6.51
CA SER A 17 5.52 -11.05 7.64
C SER A 17 4.12 -10.51 7.36
N LEU A 18 3.90 -9.93 6.17
CA LEU A 18 2.61 -9.35 5.79
C LEU A 18 1.54 -10.43 5.59
N THR A 19 1.92 -11.69 5.33
CA THR A 19 0.94 -12.78 5.28
C THR A 19 0.27 -12.96 6.64
N SER A 20 1.02 -13.04 7.73
CA SER A 20 0.45 -13.08 9.09
C SER A 20 -0.39 -11.84 9.39
N THR A 21 0.13 -10.65 9.05
CA THR A 21 -0.59 -9.38 9.21
C THR A 21 -1.91 -9.36 8.43
N ALA A 22 -1.94 -9.92 7.21
CA ALA A 22 -3.17 -9.98 6.41
C ALA A 22 -4.25 -10.83 7.09
N PHE A 23 -3.89 -11.96 7.69
CA PHE A 23 -4.84 -12.78 8.48
C PHE A 23 -5.35 -12.02 9.70
N ASP A 24 -4.46 -11.36 10.44
CA ASP A 24 -4.85 -10.59 11.63
C ASP A 24 -5.80 -9.43 11.27
N LEU A 25 -5.51 -8.69 10.21
CA LEU A 25 -6.38 -7.60 9.74
C LEU A 25 -7.71 -8.12 9.20
N ALA A 26 -7.70 -9.26 8.49
CA ALA A 26 -8.92 -9.89 8.00
C ALA A 26 -9.84 -10.29 9.16
N ASP A 27 -9.29 -10.86 10.22
CA ASP A 27 -10.02 -11.25 11.42
C ASP A 27 -10.50 -10.04 12.23
N LYS A 28 -9.61 -9.06 12.48
CA LYS A 28 -9.89 -7.84 13.24
C LYS A 28 -11.07 -7.05 12.65
N TYR A 29 -11.10 -6.91 11.33
CA TYR A 29 -12.12 -6.11 10.66
C TYR A 29 -13.22 -6.94 10.00
N ARG A 30 -13.17 -8.25 10.11
CA ARG A 30 -14.08 -9.18 9.40
C ARG A 30 -14.16 -8.84 7.91
N ARG A 31 -13.00 -8.72 7.26
CA ARG A 31 -12.86 -8.29 5.86
C ARG A 31 -11.78 -9.11 5.17
N PRO A 32 -11.93 -9.40 3.88
CA PRO A 32 -10.82 -9.94 3.11
C PRO A 32 -9.63 -8.98 3.10
N ALA A 33 -8.43 -9.53 3.29
CA ALA A 33 -7.17 -8.86 3.04
C ALA A 33 -6.46 -9.54 1.86
N MET A 34 -5.64 -8.79 1.14
CA MET A 34 -4.92 -9.25 -0.04
C MET A 34 -3.45 -8.88 0.07
N ILE A 35 -2.57 -9.81 -0.27
CA ILE A 35 -1.17 -9.52 -0.59
C ILE A 35 -1.08 -9.31 -2.09
N LEU A 36 -0.59 -8.15 -2.51
CA LEU A 36 -0.35 -7.81 -3.90
C LEU A 36 1.15 -7.78 -4.17
N ALA A 37 1.63 -8.76 -4.90
CA ALA A 37 3.03 -8.85 -5.33
C ALA A 37 3.11 -9.12 -6.82
N ASP A 38 4.21 -8.71 -7.44
CA ASP A 38 4.49 -8.97 -8.85
C ASP A 38 5.17 -10.34 -9.06
N GLY A 39 5.22 -10.79 -10.32
CA GLY A 39 5.82 -12.07 -10.67
C GLY A 39 7.33 -12.14 -10.40
N THR A 40 8.02 -11.02 -10.43
CA THR A 40 9.46 -10.94 -10.10
C THR A 40 9.65 -11.23 -8.61
N MET A 41 8.84 -10.62 -7.74
CA MET A 41 8.83 -10.88 -6.31
C MET A 41 8.53 -12.36 -6.01
N GLY A 42 7.58 -12.96 -6.73
CA GLY A 42 7.21 -14.38 -6.57
C GLY A 42 8.30 -15.37 -6.97
N GLN A 43 9.32 -14.94 -7.72
CA GLN A 43 10.45 -15.76 -8.15
C GLN A 43 11.75 -15.47 -7.38
N MET A 44 11.76 -14.45 -6.52
CA MET A 44 12.94 -14.11 -5.72
C MET A 44 13.19 -15.15 -4.63
N MET A 45 14.48 -15.44 -4.40
CA MET A 45 14.94 -16.20 -3.26
C MET A 45 15.82 -15.31 -2.40
N GLU A 46 15.38 -15.08 -1.17
CA GLU A 46 16.09 -14.29 -0.17
C GLU A 46 16.05 -15.06 1.17
N PRO A 47 17.04 -14.92 2.05
CA PRO A 47 16.95 -15.48 3.39
C PRO A 47 15.77 -14.86 4.13
N VAL A 48 15.00 -15.69 4.83
CA VAL A 48 13.80 -15.28 5.56
C VAL A 48 13.85 -15.80 6.98
N GLU A 49 13.61 -14.92 7.93
CA GLU A 49 13.28 -15.28 9.31
C GLU A 49 11.75 -15.42 9.40
N LEU A 50 11.30 -16.63 9.70
CA LEU A 50 9.86 -16.86 9.85
C LEU A 50 9.33 -16.06 11.03
N PRO A 51 8.24 -15.30 10.88
CA PRO A 51 7.67 -14.53 11.97
C PRO A 51 7.20 -15.48 13.07
N GLU A 52 7.46 -15.11 14.33
CA GLU A 52 6.86 -15.82 15.46
C GLU A 52 5.33 -15.67 15.39
N THR A 53 4.63 -16.77 15.18
CA THR A 53 3.18 -16.79 15.16
C THR A 53 2.67 -16.73 16.59
N LYS A 54 2.17 -15.55 17.00
CA LYS A 54 1.36 -15.43 18.23
C LYS A 54 -0.09 -15.79 17.88
N PRO A 55 -0.77 -16.59 18.71
CA PRO A 55 -2.17 -16.88 18.49
C PRO A 55 -2.97 -15.57 18.37
N ASN A 56 -3.77 -15.46 17.32
CA ASN A 56 -4.70 -14.33 17.16
C ASN A 56 -5.73 -14.38 18.29
N THR A 57 -5.80 -13.31 19.07
CA THR A 57 -6.68 -13.17 20.24
C THR A 57 -7.98 -12.43 19.96
N PHE A 58 -8.28 -12.11 18.70
CA PHE A 58 -9.52 -11.42 18.35
C PHE A 58 -10.74 -12.31 18.61
N GLU A 59 -11.70 -11.79 19.37
CA GLU A 59 -12.99 -12.45 19.53
C GLU A 59 -13.74 -12.48 18.20
N LYS A 60 -14.24 -13.66 17.84
CA LYS A 60 -14.99 -13.89 16.61
C LYS A 60 -16.40 -14.38 16.91
N PRO A 61 -17.27 -13.56 17.52
CA PRO A 61 -18.61 -13.98 17.91
C PRO A 61 -19.49 -14.40 16.72
N TRP A 62 -19.10 -13.96 15.52
CA TRP A 62 -19.75 -14.29 14.26
C TRP A 62 -19.29 -15.64 13.65
N ALA A 63 -18.24 -16.28 14.20
CA ALA A 63 -17.68 -17.50 13.63
C ALA A 63 -18.63 -18.69 13.70
N LEU A 64 -18.56 -19.57 12.71
CA LEU A 64 -19.39 -20.77 12.60
C LEU A 64 -18.75 -21.95 13.34
N THR A 65 -18.54 -21.80 14.64
CA THR A 65 -17.85 -22.79 15.51
C THR A 65 -18.79 -23.84 16.14
N GLY A 66 -20.04 -23.89 15.68
CA GLY A 66 -21.10 -24.65 16.32
C GLY A 66 -21.72 -23.92 17.51
N THR A 67 -22.85 -24.40 18.01
CA THR A 67 -23.58 -23.78 19.11
C THR A 67 -23.35 -24.43 20.45
N LYS A 68 -22.97 -25.71 20.45
CA LYS A 68 -22.88 -26.58 21.66
C LYS A 68 -24.14 -26.56 22.56
N GLY A 69 -25.27 -26.08 22.02
CA GLY A 69 -26.49 -25.83 22.78
C GLY A 69 -26.47 -24.59 23.67
N GLU A 70 -25.39 -23.80 23.67
CA GLU A 70 -25.17 -22.67 24.57
C GLU A 70 -25.61 -21.32 23.96
N ARG A 71 -25.77 -21.23 22.65
CA ARG A 71 -26.15 -20.00 21.93
C ARG A 71 -27.01 -20.29 20.71
N LYS A 72 -27.58 -19.23 20.12
CA LYS A 72 -28.26 -19.31 18.82
C LYS A 72 -27.29 -19.51 17.68
N HIS A 73 -27.76 -20.06 16.57
CA HIS A 73 -26.98 -20.18 15.35
C HIS A 73 -26.54 -18.83 14.81
N ASN A 74 -25.28 -18.72 14.41
CA ASN A 74 -24.82 -17.59 13.59
C ASN A 74 -25.27 -17.81 12.15
N ILE A 75 -25.95 -16.82 11.60
CA ILE A 75 -26.36 -16.80 10.20
C ILE A 75 -25.44 -15.82 9.49
N VAL A 76 -24.64 -16.34 8.56
CA VAL A 76 -23.74 -15.53 7.72
C VAL A 76 -24.24 -15.60 6.29
N ASN A 77 -24.84 -14.52 5.82
CA ASN A 77 -25.32 -14.37 4.45
C ASN A 77 -25.11 -12.95 3.96
N SER A 78 -25.27 -12.73 2.67
CA SER A 78 -25.18 -11.41 2.02
C SER A 78 -26.52 -10.97 1.38
N LEU A 79 -27.57 -11.76 1.55
CA LEU A 79 -28.87 -11.48 0.94
C LEU A 79 -29.74 -10.66 1.90
N TYR A 80 -29.98 -9.41 1.55
CA TYR A 80 -30.87 -8.50 2.25
C TYR A 80 -31.89 -7.94 1.26
N LEU A 81 -33.14 -8.40 1.35
CA LEU A 81 -34.19 -8.02 0.38
C LEU A 81 -34.87 -6.69 0.74
N LYS A 82 -34.77 -6.24 2.01
CA LYS A 82 -35.31 -4.95 2.44
C LYS A 82 -34.29 -3.86 2.21
N PRO A 83 -34.59 -2.84 1.36
CA PRO A 83 -33.66 -1.76 1.04
C PRO A 83 -33.11 -1.04 2.26
N GLU A 84 -33.97 -0.73 3.25
CA GLU A 84 -33.59 -0.02 4.46
C GLU A 84 -32.55 -0.80 5.30
N GLN A 85 -32.68 -2.13 5.35
CA GLN A 85 -31.71 -2.97 6.05
C GLN A 85 -30.38 -3.02 5.28
N LEU A 86 -30.43 -3.07 3.96
CA LEU A 86 -29.23 -3.08 3.13
C LEU A 86 -28.49 -1.74 3.24
N GLU A 87 -29.20 -0.62 3.17
CA GLU A 87 -28.64 0.72 3.35
C GLU A 87 -27.93 0.85 4.71
N LYS A 88 -28.60 0.48 5.80
CA LYS A 88 -28.00 0.46 7.14
C LYS A 88 -26.70 -0.33 7.19
N ASN A 89 -26.69 -1.55 6.61
CA ASN A 89 -25.50 -2.39 6.56
C ASN A 89 -24.36 -1.74 5.74
N VAL A 90 -24.69 -0.92 4.73
CA VAL A 90 -23.71 -0.17 3.95
C VAL A 90 -23.09 0.93 4.80
N PHE A 91 -23.88 1.72 5.53
CA PHE A 91 -23.39 2.76 6.44
C PHE A 91 -22.45 2.19 7.51
N GLU A 92 -22.87 1.13 8.21
CA GLU A 92 -22.03 0.44 9.20
C GLU A 92 -20.72 -0.09 8.59
N ARG A 93 -20.75 -0.46 7.33
CA ARG A 93 -19.55 -0.88 6.58
C ARG A 93 -18.62 0.29 6.32
N TYR A 94 -19.15 1.45 5.94
CA TYR A 94 -18.37 2.66 5.69
C TYR A 94 -17.75 3.21 6.98
N GLU A 95 -18.43 3.17 8.10
CA GLU A 95 -17.83 3.50 9.40
C GLU A 95 -16.57 2.65 9.70
N ARG A 96 -16.65 1.34 9.40
CA ARG A 96 -15.47 0.46 9.52
C ARG A 96 -14.36 0.83 8.55
N TYR A 97 -14.69 1.26 7.32
CA TYR A 97 -13.69 1.72 6.35
C TYR A 97 -12.96 2.97 6.83
N GLU A 98 -13.66 3.94 7.37
CA GLU A 98 -13.03 5.14 7.92
C GLU A 98 -12.08 4.77 9.06
N LYS A 99 -12.48 3.89 9.97
CA LYS A 99 -11.59 3.40 11.02
C LYS A 99 -10.33 2.71 10.46
N ILE A 100 -10.48 1.86 9.44
CA ILE A 100 -9.35 1.20 8.77
C ILE A 100 -8.41 2.24 8.14
N LYS A 101 -8.95 3.25 7.46
CA LYS A 101 -8.16 4.33 6.87
C LYS A 101 -7.36 5.11 7.91
N GLU A 102 -7.90 5.29 9.10
CA GLU A 102 -7.22 6.01 10.17
C GLU A 102 -6.10 5.21 10.82
N THR A 103 -6.28 3.89 10.98
CA THR A 103 -5.42 3.06 11.84
C THR A 103 -4.48 2.12 11.10
N GLU A 104 -4.79 1.74 9.85
CA GLU A 104 -4.07 0.66 9.16
C GLU A 104 -3.26 1.13 7.94
N THR A 105 -3.07 2.43 7.76
CA THR A 105 -2.17 2.94 6.72
C THR A 105 -0.72 2.74 7.12
N ASP A 106 0.09 2.19 6.22
CA ASP A 106 1.54 2.04 6.41
C ASP A 106 2.30 2.40 5.13
N ALA A 107 3.39 3.14 5.31
CA ALA A 107 4.34 3.47 4.25
C ALA A 107 5.74 3.69 4.81
N GLU A 108 6.76 3.30 4.06
CA GLU A 108 8.14 3.67 4.33
C GLU A 108 8.40 5.08 3.80
N MET A 109 8.95 5.94 4.65
CA MET A 109 9.43 7.27 4.29
C MET A 109 10.97 7.22 4.24
N TYR A 110 11.54 7.33 3.05
CA TYR A 110 12.99 7.22 2.86
C TYR A 110 13.57 8.51 2.31
N LEU A 111 14.41 9.19 3.08
CA LEU A 111 15.06 10.47 2.74
C LEU A 111 14.08 11.55 2.27
N THR A 112 12.89 11.63 2.88
CA THR A 112 11.82 12.55 2.47
C THR A 112 11.87 13.90 3.18
N ASP A 113 12.54 14.03 4.32
CA ASP A 113 12.47 15.22 5.18
C ASP A 113 13.03 16.48 4.52
N ASP A 114 14.01 16.35 3.63
CA ASP A 114 14.64 17.43 2.88
C ASP A 114 14.53 17.25 1.35
N ALA A 115 13.66 16.35 0.90
CA ALA A 115 13.55 16.01 -0.51
C ALA A 115 12.83 17.14 -1.29
N GLU A 116 13.47 17.61 -2.36
CA GLU A 116 12.86 18.52 -3.34
C GLU A 116 12.03 17.74 -4.38
N ILE A 117 12.41 16.49 -4.64
CA ILE A 117 11.67 15.56 -5.50
C ILE A 117 11.38 14.30 -4.70
N THR A 118 10.11 13.98 -4.50
CA THR A 118 9.70 12.74 -3.85
C THR A 118 9.17 11.75 -4.87
N LEU A 119 9.78 10.57 -4.89
CA LEU A 119 9.30 9.45 -5.70
C LEU A 119 8.27 8.65 -4.91
N VAL A 120 7.30 8.05 -5.63
CA VAL A 120 6.34 7.13 -5.03
C VAL A 120 6.36 5.84 -5.83
N ALA A 121 6.63 4.73 -5.15
CA ALA A 121 6.66 3.40 -5.76
C ALA A 121 6.40 2.31 -4.71
N TYR A 122 5.85 1.17 -5.11
CA TYR A 122 5.62 0.02 -4.23
C TYR A 122 6.18 -1.27 -4.83
N GLY A 123 6.16 -2.34 -4.05
CA GLY A 123 6.60 -3.67 -4.50
C GLY A 123 8.08 -3.72 -4.92
N ALA A 124 8.41 -4.54 -5.90
CA ALA A 124 9.75 -4.65 -6.43
C ALA A 124 10.24 -3.34 -7.07
N THR A 125 9.34 -2.54 -7.65
CA THR A 125 9.67 -1.23 -8.23
C THR A 125 10.27 -0.29 -7.18
N ALA A 126 9.79 -0.31 -5.94
CA ALA A 126 10.33 0.52 -4.87
C ALA A 126 11.80 0.24 -4.56
N ARG A 127 12.27 -1.00 -4.75
CA ARG A 127 13.71 -1.36 -4.58
C ARG A 127 14.57 -0.67 -5.64
N VAL A 128 14.10 -0.67 -6.88
CA VAL A 128 14.77 0.01 -8.00
C VAL A 128 14.83 1.51 -7.76
N VAL A 129 13.69 2.08 -7.34
CA VAL A 129 13.57 3.51 -7.04
C VAL A 129 14.46 3.92 -5.86
N LYS A 130 14.52 3.11 -4.80
CA LYS A 130 15.40 3.36 -3.64
C LYS A 130 16.86 3.43 -4.05
N SER A 131 17.30 2.54 -4.96
CA SER A 131 18.65 2.60 -5.53
C SER A 131 18.86 3.88 -6.35
N ALA A 132 17.89 4.28 -7.16
CA ALA A 132 17.97 5.52 -7.95
C ALA A 132 18.02 6.77 -7.06
N VAL A 133 17.25 6.79 -5.95
CA VAL A 133 17.31 7.87 -4.95
C VAL A 133 18.71 7.99 -4.35
N ASN A 134 19.36 6.88 -3.99
CA ASN A 134 20.73 6.91 -3.49
C ASN A 134 21.69 7.48 -4.54
N MET A 135 21.61 7.02 -5.79
CA MET A 135 22.43 7.54 -6.88
C MET A 135 22.19 9.05 -7.13
N ALA A 136 20.95 9.52 -6.97
CA ALA A 136 20.61 10.93 -7.09
C ALA A 136 21.24 11.75 -5.94
N ARG A 137 21.15 11.25 -4.71
CA ARG A 137 21.76 11.85 -3.53
C ARG A 137 23.26 11.96 -3.61
N GLU A 138 23.94 10.93 -4.14
CA GLU A 138 25.40 10.96 -4.42
C GLU A 138 25.79 12.07 -5.41
N GLN A 139 24.85 12.48 -6.28
CA GLN A 139 25.04 13.58 -7.24
C GLN A 139 24.51 14.93 -6.71
N GLY A 140 24.16 15.01 -5.41
CA GLY A 140 23.68 16.23 -4.76
C GLY A 140 22.24 16.61 -5.12
N ILE A 141 21.44 15.67 -5.66
CA ILE A 141 20.01 15.87 -5.93
C ILE A 141 19.22 15.39 -4.71
N LYS A 142 18.44 16.28 -4.11
CA LYS A 142 17.62 15.95 -2.94
C LYS A 142 16.36 15.18 -3.34
N ALA A 143 16.53 13.91 -3.65
CA ALA A 143 15.45 12.98 -3.93
C ALA A 143 15.08 12.17 -2.67
N GLY A 144 13.82 11.79 -2.54
CA GLY A 144 13.30 10.91 -1.49
C GLY A 144 12.30 9.90 -2.06
N LEU A 145 11.89 8.93 -1.25
CA LEU A 145 10.91 7.91 -1.63
C LEU A 145 9.85 7.76 -0.56
N VAL A 146 8.58 7.82 -0.95
CA VAL A 146 7.47 7.26 -0.19
C VAL A 146 7.10 5.93 -0.80
N ARG A 147 7.20 4.86 -0.02
CA ARG A 147 6.83 3.51 -0.43
C ARG A 147 5.57 3.06 0.30
N PRO A 148 4.39 3.11 -0.34
CA PRO A 148 3.19 2.51 0.22
C PRO A 148 3.41 1.01 0.52
N LYS A 149 3.15 0.59 1.76
CA LYS A 149 3.03 -0.81 2.16
C LYS A 149 1.58 -1.25 2.13
N THR A 150 0.66 -0.29 2.38
CA THR A 150 -0.77 -0.45 2.14
C THR A 150 -1.16 0.29 0.87
N LEU A 151 -1.82 -0.39 -0.07
CA LEU A 151 -2.40 0.24 -1.26
C LEU A 151 -3.86 0.60 -1.03
N TRP A 152 -4.53 -0.15 -0.19
CA TRP A 152 -5.75 0.27 0.45
C TRP A 152 -5.74 -0.23 1.91
N PRO A 153 -5.92 0.68 2.89
CA PRO A 153 -6.07 2.13 2.75
C PRO A 153 -4.79 2.79 2.22
N PHE A 154 -4.94 3.79 1.35
CA PHE A 154 -3.82 4.52 0.78
C PHE A 154 -3.19 5.46 1.82
N PRO A 155 -1.86 5.58 1.92
CA PRO A 155 -1.18 6.35 2.96
C PRO A 155 -1.17 7.85 2.67
N VAL A 156 -2.35 8.47 2.65
CA VAL A 156 -2.56 9.89 2.34
C VAL A 156 -1.73 10.80 3.24
N LYS A 157 -1.70 10.54 4.55
CA LYS A 157 -0.97 11.36 5.52
C LYS A 157 0.53 11.38 5.26
N GLN A 158 1.10 10.24 4.85
CA GLN A 158 2.53 10.12 4.54
C GLN A 158 2.88 10.85 3.23
N ILE A 159 2.00 10.77 2.22
CA ILE A 159 2.16 11.55 0.98
C ILE A 159 2.08 13.04 1.28
N GLN A 160 1.11 13.49 2.06
CA GLN A 160 0.97 14.89 2.46
C GLN A 160 2.16 15.39 3.28
N LYS A 161 2.67 14.57 4.20
CA LYS A 161 3.88 14.90 4.96
C LYS A 161 5.10 15.07 4.04
N ALA A 162 5.30 14.20 3.06
CA ALA A 162 6.37 14.35 2.08
C ALA A 162 6.21 15.63 1.23
N ALA A 163 4.98 16.10 1.02
CA ALA A 163 4.71 17.32 0.26
C ALA A 163 5.06 18.62 1.01
N GLU A 164 5.37 18.56 2.30
CA GLU A 164 5.85 19.73 3.07
C GLU A 164 7.21 20.21 2.57
N SER A 165 8.10 19.28 2.17
CA SER A 165 9.43 19.58 1.61
C SER A 165 9.45 19.47 0.09
N ALA A 166 8.74 18.49 -0.50
CA ALA A 166 8.80 18.21 -1.93
C ALA A 166 8.10 19.29 -2.77
N GLU A 167 8.79 19.74 -3.82
CA GLU A 167 8.23 20.60 -4.85
C GLU A 167 7.47 19.80 -5.93
N LYS A 168 7.95 18.58 -6.20
CA LYS A 168 7.46 17.71 -7.28
C LYS A 168 7.42 16.26 -6.83
N PHE A 169 6.53 15.50 -7.45
CA PHE A 169 6.43 14.05 -7.27
C PHE A 169 6.71 13.32 -8.58
N LEU A 170 7.33 12.15 -8.49
CA LEU A 170 7.48 11.20 -9.60
C LEU A 170 6.91 9.85 -9.16
N VAL A 171 5.82 9.45 -9.79
CA VAL A 171 5.22 8.13 -9.56
C VAL A 171 5.84 7.13 -10.54
N VAL A 172 6.39 6.04 -10.00
CA VAL A 172 7.09 5.01 -10.77
C VAL A 172 6.35 3.69 -10.62
N GLU A 173 5.83 3.16 -11.73
CA GLU A 173 5.01 1.96 -11.73
C GLU A 173 5.41 0.98 -12.86
N MET A 174 5.22 -0.32 -12.60
CA MET A 174 5.23 -1.33 -13.68
C MET A 174 3.83 -1.52 -14.26
N SER A 175 3.22 -0.39 -14.65
CA SER A 175 1.89 -0.29 -15.25
C SER A 175 1.79 0.97 -16.12
N MET A 176 0.65 1.24 -16.70
CA MET A 176 0.35 2.47 -17.46
C MET A 176 -0.18 3.62 -16.57
N GLY A 177 -0.05 3.49 -15.25
CA GLY A 177 -0.49 4.49 -14.27
C GLY A 177 -1.82 4.12 -13.63
N GLN A 178 -1.77 3.76 -12.36
CA GLN A 178 -2.94 3.52 -11.49
C GLN A 178 -2.73 4.24 -10.15
N MET A 179 -1.59 4.02 -9.50
CA MET A 179 -1.27 4.69 -8.23
C MET A 179 -1.08 6.21 -8.40
N ILE A 180 -0.70 6.67 -9.59
CA ILE A 180 -0.56 8.11 -9.86
C ILE A 180 -1.85 8.89 -9.55
N ASP A 181 -3.01 8.31 -9.80
CA ASP A 181 -4.28 8.95 -9.50
C ASP A 181 -4.51 9.05 -7.98
N ASP A 182 -4.17 8.01 -7.24
CA ASP A 182 -4.24 8.02 -5.77
C ASP A 182 -3.26 9.06 -5.17
N VAL A 183 -2.05 9.20 -5.74
CA VAL A 183 -1.08 10.22 -5.32
C VAL A 183 -1.60 11.62 -5.59
N LYS A 184 -2.16 11.88 -6.79
CA LYS A 184 -2.77 13.17 -7.12
C LYS A 184 -3.92 13.52 -6.19
N LEU A 185 -4.80 12.56 -5.89
CA LEU A 185 -5.89 12.72 -4.94
C LEU A 185 -5.38 13.00 -3.52
N ALA A 186 -4.38 12.25 -3.05
CA ALA A 186 -3.77 12.46 -1.74
C ALA A 186 -3.16 13.86 -1.58
N LEU A 187 -2.62 14.42 -2.67
CA LEU A 187 -2.07 15.77 -2.73
C LEU A 187 -3.12 16.85 -2.97
N ASN A 188 -4.40 16.52 -3.14
CA ASN A 188 -5.43 17.45 -3.60
C ASN A 188 -5.01 18.19 -4.88
N CYS A 189 -4.26 17.54 -5.75
CA CYS A 189 -3.68 18.11 -6.97
C CYS A 189 -2.84 19.40 -6.76
N SER A 190 -2.31 19.63 -5.56
CA SER A 190 -1.60 20.86 -5.19
C SER A 190 -0.13 20.89 -5.63
N LYS A 191 0.43 19.78 -6.06
CA LYS A 191 1.82 19.63 -6.50
C LYS A 191 1.87 18.99 -7.89
N PRO A 192 2.88 19.29 -8.72
CA PRO A 192 3.14 18.58 -9.96
C PRO A 192 3.45 17.10 -9.67
N VAL A 193 2.78 16.21 -10.40
CA VAL A 193 2.98 14.75 -10.30
C VAL A 193 3.29 14.22 -11.69
N GLU A 194 4.54 13.82 -11.89
CA GLU A 194 5.04 13.20 -13.10
C GLU A 194 4.90 11.68 -13.03
N PHE A 195 4.99 11.03 -14.17
CA PHE A 195 4.79 9.59 -14.29
C PHE A 195 5.92 8.91 -15.09
N MET A 196 6.40 7.79 -14.56
CA MET A 196 7.28 6.88 -15.28
C MET A 196 6.73 5.46 -15.17
N GLY A 197 6.40 4.84 -16.31
CA GLY A 197 5.81 3.50 -16.37
C GLY A 197 6.53 2.54 -17.30
N ARG A 198 6.50 1.25 -16.98
CA ARG A 198 6.91 0.13 -17.83
C ARG A 198 5.83 -0.95 -17.81
N THR A 199 5.68 -1.66 -18.91
CA THR A 199 4.69 -2.74 -19.05
C THR A 199 5.27 -3.94 -19.80
N GLY A 200 4.48 -4.99 -19.97
CA GLY A 200 4.85 -6.14 -20.81
C GLY A 200 6.02 -6.96 -20.28
N GLY A 201 6.26 -6.95 -18.96
CA GLY A 201 7.38 -7.68 -18.36
C GLY A 201 8.73 -6.94 -18.40
N MET A 202 8.75 -5.70 -18.89
CA MET A 202 9.96 -4.87 -18.86
C MET A 202 10.22 -4.37 -17.43
N ILE A 203 11.44 -4.62 -16.93
CA ILE A 203 11.89 -4.18 -15.62
C ILE A 203 12.65 -2.86 -15.76
N MET A 204 12.34 -1.89 -14.91
CA MET A 204 13.08 -0.63 -14.83
C MET A 204 14.46 -0.84 -14.24
N LYS A 205 15.42 -0.03 -14.71
CA LYS A 205 16.76 0.03 -14.12
C LYS A 205 16.92 1.31 -13.29
N PRO A 206 17.69 1.28 -12.18
CA PRO A 206 17.94 2.48 -11.36
C PRO A 206 18.46 3.68 -12.17
N ALA A 207 19.31 3.42 -13.16
CA ALA A 207 19.85 4.48 -14.04
C ALA A 207 18.76 5.18 -14.87
N GLU A 208 17.74 4.45 -15.34
CA GLU A 208 16.63 5.05 -16.10
C GLU A 208 15.79 5.96 -15.20
N VAL A 209 15.54 5.55 -13.97
CA VAL A 209 14.83 6.36 -12.97
C VAL A 209 15.65 7.59 -12.60
N LEU A 210 16.97 7.45 -12.44
CA LEU A 210 17.88 8.57 -12.17
C LEU A 210 17.82 9.63 -13.29
N GLU A 211 17.85 9.21 -14.55
CA GLU A 211 17.73 10.14 -15.67
C GLU A 211 16.40 10.90 -15.65
N GLU A 212 15.30 10.24 -15.25
CA GLU A 212 14.01 10.91 -15.10
C GLU A 212 14.02 11.92 -13.94
N ILE A 213 14.65 11.56 -12.80
CA ILE A 213 14.85 12.49 -11.67
C ILE A 213 15.59 13.76 -12.14
N LYS A 214 16.67 13.60 -12.93
CA LYS A 214 17.46 14.74 -13.46
C LYS A 214 16.63 15.65 -14.36
N LYS A 215 15.85 15.07 -15.27
CA LYS A 215 14.97 15.85 -16.18
C LYS A 215 13.98 16.68 -15.38
N ILE A 216 13.31 16.07 -14.40
CA ILE A 216 12.32 16.74 -13.56
C ILE A 216 12.99 17.82 -12.69
N GLY A 217 14.19 17.54 -12.17
CA GLY A 217 14.95 18.47 -11.35
C GLY A 217 15.59 19.64 -12.13
N GLY A 218 15.44 19.69 -13.46
CA GLY A 218 16.00 20.76 -14.30
C GLY A 218 17.53 20.77 -14.39
N LYS A 219 18.21 19.71 -13.93
CA LYS A 219 19.67 19.52 -14.11
C LYS A 219 19.89 18.71 -15.39
N LYS A 220 20.51 19.36 -16.38
CA LYS A 220 20.99 18.69 -17.60
C LYS A 220 22.28 17.92 -17.33
#